data_77873619afb5be62e97e647308ab3c71
#
_entry.id   77873619afb5be62e97e647308ab3c71
#
_cell.length_a   1.000
_cell.length_b   1.000
_cell.length_c   1.000
_cell.angle_alpha   90.00
_cell.angle_beta   90.00
_cell.angle_gamma   90.00
#
_symmetry.space_group_name_H-M   'P 1'
#
loop_
_entity.id
_entity.type
_entity.pdbx_description
1 polymer ?
#
loop_
_entity_poly.entity_id
_entity_poly.type
_entity_poly.pdbx_seq_one_letter_code
_entity_poly.pdbx_strand_id
1 'polypeptide(L)' 'MEQVAAIRKLQKRGQLKDLPPKLRETAKLRLDNPEATLQELAAMQDPPVSKSAMNHRMRKLVALADES' A
#
# COMPACT_ATOMS: atom_id res chain seq x y z
N MET A 1 0.86 -9.18 9.30
CA MET A 1 1.64 -7.95 9.26
C MET A 1 0.70 -6.74 9.26
N GLU A 2 1.10 -5.69 9.94
CA GLU A 2 0.28 -4.49 10.10
C GLU A 2 -0.15 -3.87 8.77
N GLN A 3 0.79 -3.77 7.82
CA GLN A 3 0.49 -3.17 6.52
C GLN A 3 -0.53 -3.99 5.74
N VAL A 4 -0.36 -5.30 5.72
CA VAL A 4 -1.28 -6.18 5.01
C VAL A 4 -2.66 -6.14 5.65
N ALA A 5 -2.71 -6.16 6.99
CA ALA A 5 -3.98 -6.09 7.70
C ALA A 5 -4.71 -4.79 7.42
N ALA A 6 -3.98 -3.66 7.41
CA ALA A 6 -4.55 -2.36 7.13
C ALA A 6 -5.15 -2.31 5.72
N ILE A 7 -4.41 -2.82 4.73
CA ILE A 7 -4.88 -2.82 3.34
C ILE A 7 -6.10 -3.72 3.17
N ARG A 8 -6.11 -4.88 3.82
CA ARG A 8 -7.28 -5.77 3.77
C ARG A 8 -8.51 -5.12 4.39
N LYS A 9 -8.29 -4.33 5.44
CA LYS A 9 -9.37 -3.58 6.08
C LYS A 9 -9.98 -2.59 5.10
N LEU A 10 -9.13 -1.85 4.38
CA LEU A 10 -9.59 -0.92 3.35
C LEU A 10 -10.33 -1.66 2.24
N GLN A 11 -9.83 -2.82 1.83
CA GLN A 11 -10.45 -3.63 0.80
C GLN A 11 -11.85 -4.08 1.22
N LYS A 12 -12.01 -4.55 2.44
CA LYS A 12 -13.29 -4.99 2.98
C LYS A 12 -14.33 -3.87 2.99
N ARG A 13 -13.89 -2.65 3.22
CA ARG A 13 -14.78 -1.48 3.25
C ARG A 13 -15.08 -0.91 1.87
N GLY A 14 -14.46 -1.47 0.83
CA GLY A 14 -14.61 -0.96 -0.52
C GLY A 14 -13.89 0.37 -0.76
N GLN A 15 -12.92 0.71 0.10
CA GLN A 15 -12.21 1.98 0.01
C GLN A 15 -11.02 1.96 -0.94
N LEU A 16 -10.55 0.78 -1.33
CA LEU A 16 -9.40 0.69 -2.24
C LEU A 16 -9.67 1.37 -3.57
N LYS A 17 -10.87 1.21 -4.10
CA LYS A 17 -11.24 1.81 -5.40
C LYS A 17 -11.29 3.33 -5.34
N ASP A 18 -11.45 3.90 -4.15
CA ASP A 18 -11.53 5.35 -3.96
C ASP A 18 -10.14 5.99 -3.78
N LEU A 19 -9.09 5.19 -3.70
CA LEU A 19 -7.73 5.68 -3.54
C LEU A 19 -7.19 6.26 -4.85
N PRO A 20 -6.27 7.24 -4.76
CA PRO A 20 -5.54 7.67 -5.95
C PRO A 20 -4.85 6.48 -6.61
N PRO A 21 -4.67 6.50 -7.94
CA PRO A 21 -4.10 5.35 -8.65
C PRO A 21 -2.78 4.86 -8.08
N LYS A 22 -1.91 5.76 -7.64
CA LYS A 22 -0.60 5.38 -7.08
C LYS A 22 -0.73 4.63 -5.76
N LEU A 23 -1.65 5.05 -4.90
CA LEU A 23 -1.89 4.36 -3.63
C LEU A 23 -2.58 3.03 -3.85
N ARG A 24 -3.50 2.97 -4.79
CA ARG A 24 -4.20 1.74 -5.14
C ARG A 24 -3.21 0.70 -5.66
N GLU A 25 -2.30 1.10 -6.53
CA GLU A 25 -1.25 0.23 -7.04
C GLU A 25 -0.35 -0.28 -5.92
N THR A 26 0.05 0.61 -5.01
CA THR A 26 0.87 0.26 -3.86
C THR A 26 0.18 -0.77 -2.98
N ALA A 27 -1.10 -0.56 -2.71
CA ALA A 27 -1.89 -1.50 -1.90
C ALA A 27 -1.97 -2.87 -2.55
N LYS A 28 -2.21 -2.91 -3.85
CA LYS A 28 -2.28 -4.16 -4.60
C LYS A 28 -0.96 -4.91 -4.58
N LEU A 29 0.15 -4.19 -4.78
CA LEU A 29 1.48 -4.81 -4.74
C LEU A 29 1.77 -5.43 -3.37
N ARG A 30 1.40 -4.75 -2.30
CA ARG A 30 1.60 -5.30 -0.95
C ARG A 30 0.75 -6.54 -0.72
N LEU A 31 -0.49 -6.56 -1.19
CA LEU A 31 -1.35 -7.74 -1.06
C LEU A 31 -0.80 -8.94 -1.85
N ASP A 32 -0.28 -8.67 -3.04
CA ASP A 32 0.28 -9.72 -3.90
C ASP A 32 1.64 -10.21 -3.40
N ASN A 33 2.36 -9.38 -2.65
CA ASN A 33 3.70 -9.66 -2.16
C ASN A 33 3.81 -9.34 -0.66
N PRO A 34 3.11 -10.09 0.20
CA PRO A 34 3.00 -9.74 1.62
C PRO A 34 4.33 -9.77 2.37
N GLU A 35 5.31 -10.50 1.88
CA GLU A 35 6.61 -10.62 2.54
C GLU A 35 7.70 -9.78 1.91
N ALA A 36 7.39 -9.04 0.84
CA ALA A 36 8.38 -8.21 0.16
C ALA A 36 8.77 -7.03 1.05
N THR A 37 10.04 -6.64 0.97
CA THR A 37 10.53 -5.44 1.67
C THR A 37 10.00 -4.20 0.96
N LEU A 38 10.05 -3.05 1.66
CA LEU A 38 9.67 -1.79 1.05
C LEU A 38 10.51 -1.48 -0.17
N GLN A 39 11.80 -1.80 -0.12
CA GLN A 39 12.69 -1.59 -1.25
C GLN A 39 12.29 -2.42 -2.46
N GLU A 40 11.91 -3.67 -2.23
CA GLU A 40 11.45 -4.55 -3.30
C GLU A 40 10.14 -4.02 -3.92
N LEU A 41 9.21 -3.61 -3.08
CA LEU A 41 7.95 -3.03 -3.58
C LEU A 41 8.18 -1.74 -4.36
N ALA A 42 9.13 -0.92 -3.89
CA ALA A 42 9.47 0.32 -4.58
C ALA A 42 9.96 0.04 -6.01
N ALA A 43 10.75 -1.01 -6.17
CA ALA A 43 11.25 -1.42 -7.48
C ALA A 43 10.14 -1.97 -8.39
N MET A 44 9.08 -2.51 -7.79
CA MET A 44 7.95 -3.06 -8.54
C MET A 44 6.95 -2.02 -9.02
N GLN A 45 7.03 -0.80 -8.47
CA GLN A 45 6.12 0.27 -8.90
C GLN A 45 6.42 0.65 -10.36
N ASP A 46 5.43 1.16 -11.05
CA ASP A 46 5.56 1.58 -12.44
C ASP A 46 5.16 3.07 -12.55
N PRO A 47 6.13 3.99 -12.66
CA PRO A 47 7.59 3.76 -12.66
C PRO A 47 8.13 3.46 -11.25
N PRO A 48 9.32 2.84 -11.16
CA PRO A 48 9.93 2.55 -9.85
C PRO A 48 10.11 3.82 -9.03
N VAL A 49 9.95 3.68 -7.72
CA VAL A 49 10.07 4.81 -6.79
C VAL A 49 11.15 4.51 -5.75
N SER A 50 11.53 5.52 -4.97
CA SER A 50 12.50 5.35 -3.90
C SER A 50 11.85 4.61 -2.72
N LYS A 51 12.70 4.03 -1.85
CA LYS A 51 12.25 3.40 -0.62
C LYS A 51 11.49 4.41 0.26
N SER A 52 11.99 5.64 0.33
CA SER A 52 11.35 6.71 1.11
C SER A 52 9.95 7.01 0.61
N ALA A 53 9.77 7.09 -0.71
CA ALA A 53 8.47 7.33 -1.30
C ALA A 53 7.51 6.18 -1.01
N MET A 54 8.01 4.94 -1.11
CA MET A 54 7.20 3.76 -0.81
C MET A 54 6.78 3.74 0.66
N ASN A 55 7.70 4.06 1.56
CA ASN A 55 7.41 4.12 3.00
C ASN A 55 6.32 5.16 3.28
N HIS A 56 6.40 6.32 2.63
CA HIS A 56 5.40 7.36 2.77
C HIS A 56 4.01 6.87 2.31
N ARG A 57 3.97 6.19 1.18
CA ARG A 57 2.70 5.63 0.67
C ARG A 57 2.11 4.59 1.61
N MET A 58 2.97 3.72 2.17
CA MET A 58 2.53 2.70 3.12
C MET A 58 1.95 3.32 4.39
N ARG A 59 2.62 4.36 4.91
CA ARG A 59 2.14 5.07 6.10
C ARG A 59 0.78 5.71 5.84
N LYS A 60 0.59 6.24 4.66
CA LYS A 60 -0.68 6.85 4.27
C LYS A 60 -1.79 5.81 4.24
N LEU A 61 -1.51 4.63 3.69
CA LEU A 61 -2.49 3.54 3.65
C LEU A 61 -2.87 3.07 5.05
N VAL A 62 -1.90 2.91 5.93
CA VAL A 62 -2.15 2.50 7.31
C VAL A 62 -2.98 3.56 8.05
N ALA A 63 -2.64 4.84 7.85
CA ALA A 63 -3.38 5.94 8.47
C ALA A 63 -4.84 5.97 8.02
N LEU A 64 -5.09 5.75 6.72
CA LEU A 64 -6.46 5.71 6.19
C LEU A 64 -7.26 4.55 6.80
N ALA A 65 -6.63 3.42 7.01
CA ALA A 65 -7.29 2.27 7.64
C ALA A 65 -7.64 2.56 9.10
N ASP A 66 -6.79 3.31 9.79
CA ASP A 66 -7.03 3.66 11.20
C ASP A 66 -8.10 4.72 11.40
N GLU A 67 -8.36 5.54 10.40
CA GLU A 67 -9.35 6.62 10.48
C GLU A 67 -10.79 6.13 10.49
N SER A 68 -11.01 4.89 10.15
CA SER A 68 -12.39 4.41 9.99
C SER A 68 -12.87 3.52 11.10
#